data_cb8ffda007b0661d74bf8b288335feb6
#
_entry.id   cb8ffda007b0661d74bf8b288335feb6
#
_cell.length_a   1.000
_cell.length_b   1.000
_cell.length_c   1.000
_cell.angle_alpha   90.00
_cell.angle_beta   90.00
_cell.angle_gamma   90.00
#
_symmetry.space_group_name_H-M   'P 1'
#
loop_
_entity.id
_entity.type
_entity.pdbx_description
1 polymer ?
#
loop_
_entity_poly.entity_id
_entity_poly.type
_entity_poly.pdbx_seq_one_letter_code
_entity_poly.pdbx_strand_id
1 'polypeptide(L)'
;MLFLVISTPRPDKPTSMIGSRQLYWDWINPLIEKGEVKSVYAKVGRGAVVLFDVDSNETLHRYINEWLEIVPAQMEIHALIDVENAKKYLMHQLSEKK
;
A
#
# COMPACT_ATOMS: atom_id res chain seq x y z
N MET A 1 -11.63 0.86 -1.98
CA MET A 1 -10.76 0.25 -3.02
C MET A 1 -9.47 -0.22 -2.36
N LEU A 2 -9.12 -1.46 -2.60
CA LEU A 2 -7.94 -2.08 -1.97
C LEU A 2 -6.74 -2.07 -2.90
N PHE A 3 -5.59 -1.68 -2.36
CA PHE A 3 -4.33 -1.69 -3.10
C PHE A 3 -3.21 -2.20 -2.21
N LEU A 4 -2.43 -3.15 -2.73
CA LEU A 4 -1.18 -3.56 -2.09
C LEU A 4 -0.06 -2.76 -2.72
N VAL A 5 0.73 -2.07 -1.90
CA VAL A 5 1.85 -1.27 -2.37
C VAL A 5 3.14 -1.80 -1.75
N ILE A 6 4.10 -2.11 -2.61
CA ILE A 6 5.41 -2.61 -2.20
C ILE A 6 6.43 -1.53 -2.51
N SER A 7 7.12 -1.07 -1.47
CA SER A 7 8.14 -0.03 -1.58
C SER A 7 9.52 -0.66 -1.54
N THR A 8 10.37 -0.30 -2.50
CA THR A 8 11.77 -0.71 -2.53
C THR A 8 12.64 0.55 -2.57
N PRO A 9 13.13 1.03 -1.40
CA PRO A 9 13.96 2.24 -1.34
C PRO A 9 15.29 2.07 -2.07
N ARG A 10 15.89 3.20 -2.42
CA ARG A 10 17.24 3.18 -2.97
C ARG A 10 18.21 2.58 -1.95
N PRO A 11 19.29 1.92 -2.41
CA PRO A 11 20.29 1.35 -1.50
C PRO A 11 21.12 2.48 -0.87
N ASP A 12 20.84 2.75 0.41
CA ASP A 12 21.56 3.72 1.24
C ASP A 12 21.92 3.06 2.55
N LYS A 13 22.84 3.65 3.30
CA LYS A 13 23.17 3.16 4.63
C LYS A 13 21.96 3.32 5.54
N PRO A 14 21.56 2.30 6.32
CA PRO A 14 20.41 2.40 7.21
C PRO A 14 20.46 3.61 8.15
N THR A 15 21.64 3.98 8.63
CA THR A 15 21.81 5.12 9.54
C THR A 15 21.49 6.46 8.89
N SER A 16 21.66 6.59 7.57
CA SER A 16 21.34 7.83 6.87
C SER A 16 19.84 8.06 6.71
N MET A 17 19.02 7.04 7.00
CA MET A 17 17.58 7.07 6.81
C MET A 17 16.79 7.22 8.12
N ILE A 18 17.47 7.45 9.27
CA ILE A 18 16.79 7.51 10.57
C ILE A 18 15.74 8.62 10.59
N GLY A 19 16.08 9.83 10.11
CA GLY A 19 15.13 10.94 10.06
C GLY A 19 13.93 10.66 9.16
N SER A 20 14.17 10.04 8.00
CA SER A 20 13.09 9.66 7.07
C SER A 20 12.17 8.61 7.67
N ARG A 21 12.70 7.68 8.45
CA ARG A 21 11.88 6.66 9.13
C ARG A 21 10.90 7.30 10.10
N GLN A 22 11.36 8.29 10.87
CA GLN A 22 10.47 8.99 11.80
C GLN A 22 9.37 9.75 11.05
N LEU A 23 9.74 10.46 9.98
CA LEU A 23 8.78 11.17 9.14
C LEU A 23 7.77 10.21 8.51
N TYR A 24 8.21 9.04 8.09
CA TYR A 24 7.34 8.01 7.54
C TYR A 24 6.28 7.57 8.55
N TRP A 25 6.68 7.28 9.80
CA TRP A 25 5.74 6.87 10.83
C TRP A 25 4.78 8.00 11.20
N ASP A 26 5.28 9.23 11.27
CA ASP A 26 4.43 10.41 11.54
C ASP A 26 3.38 10.60 10.44
N TRP A 27 3.71 10.22 9.22
CA TRP A 27 2.79 10.31 8.09
C TRP A 27 1.78 9.17 8.06
N ILE A 28 2.23 7.92 8.26
CA ILE A 28 1.37 6.75 8.05
C ILE A 28 0.45 6.47 9.25
N ASN A 29 0.87 6.80 10.47
CA ASN A 29 0.06 6.52 11.65
C ASN A 29 -1.34 7.13 11.60
N PRO A 30 -1.54 8.40 11.18
CA PRO A 30 -2.87 8.95 11.02
C PRO A 30 -3.72 8.18 9.98
N LEU A 31 -3.10 7.67 8.94
CA LEU A 31 -3.81 6.89 7.91
C LEU A 31 -4.27 5.53 8.46
N ILE A 32 -3.47 4.93 9.33
CA ILE A 32 -3.85 3.70 10.03
C ILE A 32 -5.06 3.97 10.91
N GLU A 33 -5.05 5.05 11.67
CA GLU A 33 -6.14 5.43 12.56
C GLU A 33 -7.44 5.69 11.81
N LYS A 34 -7.36 6.27 10.61
CA LYS A 34 -8.54 6.53 9.76
C LYS A 34 -9.07 5.26 9.09
N GLY A 35 -8.31 4.16 9.14
CA GLY A 35 -8.68 2.93 8.44
C GLY A 35 -8.34 2.94 6.94
N GLU A 36 -7.63 3.95 6.45
CA GLU A 36 -7.19 4.00 5.06
C GLU A 36 -5.94 3.16 4.81
N VAL A 37 -5.21 2.82 5.87
CA VAL A 37 -4.14 1.83 5.85
C VAL A 37 -4.57 0.68 6.74
N LYS A 38 -4.73 -0.49 6.16
CA LYS A 38 -5.19 -1.70 6.87
C LYS A 38 -4.06 -2.47 7.49
N SER A 39 -2.90 -2.53 6.84
CA SER A 39 -1.77 -3.31 7.29
C SER A 39 -0.48 -2.69 6.80
N VAL A 40 0.56 -2.77 7.63
CA VAL A 40 1.91 -2.32 7.30
C VAL A 40 2.88 -3.39 7.74
N TYR A 41 3.73 -3.83 6.83
CA TYR A 41 4.80 -4.76 7.12
C TYR A 41 6.11 -4.23 6.58
N ALA A 42 7.19 -4.42 7.33
CA ALA A 42 8.53 -4.14 6.82
C ALA A 42 9.01 -5.34 6.02
N LYS A 43 9.66 -5.08 4.90
CA LYS A 43 10.34 -6.14 4.14
C LYS A 43 11.64 -6.49 4.87
N VAL A 44 11.98 -7.77 4.91
CA VAL A 44 13.27 -8.18 5.45
C VAL A 44 14.37 -7.49 4.62
N GLY A 45 15.24 -6.78 5.31
CA GLY A 45 16.24 -5.93 4.68
C GLY A 45 15.79 -4.48 4.63
N ARG A 46 15.09 -4.08 3.59
CA ARG A 46 14.60 -2.70 3.44
C ARG A 46 13.31 -2.64 2.64
N GLY A 47 12.47 -1.70 3.04
CA GLY A 47 11.24 -1.43 2.35
C GLY A 47 10.02 -1.77 3.18
N ALA A 48 8.87 -1.56 2.59
CA ALA A 48 7.60 -1.80 3.28
C ALA A 48 6.56 -2.35 2.32
N VAL A 49 5.61 -3.10 2.89
CA VAL A 49 4.43 -3.58 2.19
C VAL A 49 3.23 -3.00 2.92
N VAL A 50 2.42 -2.23 2.22
CA VAL A 50 1.28 -1.53 2.82
C VAL A 50 0.01 -1.88 2.08
N LEU A 51 -1.02 -2.23 2.84
CA LEU A 51 -2.35 -2.46 2.29
C LEU A 51 -3.20 -1.20 2.52
N PHE A 52 -3.56 -0.53 1.43
CA PHE A 52 -4.41 0.66 1.46
C PHE A 52 -5.86 0.30 1.17
N ASP A 53 -6.77 0.96 1.88
CA ASP A 53 -8.20 0.93 1.57
C ASP A 53 -8.65 2.38 1.43
N VAL A 54 -8.75 2.86 0.19
CA VAL A 54 -9.04 4.25 -0.12
C VAL A 54 -10.27 4.36 -1.00
N ASP A 55 -10.82 5.56 -1.08
CA ASP A 55 -12.07 5.80 -1.81
C ASP A 55 -11.87 5.97 -3.33
N SER A 56 -10.65 6.29 -3.76
CA SER A 56 -10.40 6.57 -5.18
C SER A 56 -8.93 6.38 -5.55
N ASN A 57 -8.68 6.27 -6.84
CA ASN A 57 -7.31 6.24 -7.37
C ASN A 57 -6.58 7.56 -7.06
N GLU A 58 -7.29 8.66 -7.09
CA GLU A 58 -6.72 9.98 -6.81
C GLU A 58 -6.20 10.07 -5.38
N THR A 59 -6.93 9.52 -4.42
CA THR A 59 -6.49 9.48 -3.03
C THR A 59 -5.22 8.63 -2.89
N LEU A 60 -5.19 7.46 -3.53
CA LEU A 60 -4.01 6.61 -3.52
C LEU A 60 -2.82 7.33 -4.15
N HIS A 61 -3.02 7.98 -5.28
CA HIS A 61 -1.98 8.73 -5.98
C HIS A 61 -1.37 9.80 -5.07
N ARG A 62 -2.21 10.54 -4.35
CA ARG A 62 -1.74 11.54 -3.39
C ARG A 62 -0.90 10.91 -2.29
N TYR A 63 -1.35 9.81 -1.71
CA TYR A 63 -0.61 9.13 -0.64
C TYR A 63 0.72 8.58 -1.11
N ILE A 64 0.76 8.00 -2.30
CA ILE A 64 2.01 7.48 -2.86
C ILE A 64 3.02 8.63 -3.07
N ASN A 65 2.55 9.77 -3.57
CA ASN A 65 3.44 10.91 -3.77
C ASN A 65 3.92 11.52 -2.46
N GLU A 66 3.06 11.57 -1.44
CA GLU A 66 3.47 11.99 -0.09
C GLU A 66 4.55 11.07 0.46
N TRP A 67 4.36 9.76 0.27
CA TRP A 67 5.34 8.75 0.71
C TRP A 67 6.67 8.95 -0.02
N LEU A 68 6.65 9.15 -1.32
CA LEU A 68 7.86 9.34 -2.12
C LEU A 68 8.64 10.59 -1.73
N GLU A 69 7.95 11.63 -1.27
CA GLU A 69 8.63 12.83 -0.75
C GLU A 69 9.42 12.53 0.52
N ILE A 70 8.98 11.56 1.29
CA ILE A 70 9.64 11.18 2.54
C ILE A 70 10.76 10.18 2.28
N VAL A 71 10.47 9.13 1.47
CA VAL A 71 11.40 8.05 1.18
C VAL A 71 11.39 7.77 -0.32
N PRO A 72 12.36 8.30 -1.07
CA PRO A 72 12.47 7.97 -2.49
C PRO A 72 12.65 6.47 -2.70
N ALA A 73 11.80 5.89 -3.53
CA ALA A 73 11.74 4.44 -3.70
C ALA A 73 11.06 4.08 -5.00
N GLN A 74 11.21 2.83 -5.42
CA GLN A 74 10.37 2.26 -6.45
C GLN A 74 9.12 1.72 -5.79
N MET A 75 7.97 2.02 -6.36
CA MET A 75 6.68 1.57 -5.85
C MET A 75 6.06 0.57 -6.81
N GLU A 76 5.67 -0.59 -6.28
CA GLU A 76 4.92 -1.58 -7.02
C GLU A 76 3.50 -1.57 -6.46
N ILE A 77 2.51 -1.33 -7.32
CA ILE A 77 1.12 -1.13 -6.90
C ILE A 77 0.25 -2.21 -7.52
N HIS A 78 -0.49 -2.93 -6.68
CA HIS A 78 -1.41 -3.98 -7.11
C HIS A 78 -2.82 -3.63 -6.66
N ALA A 79 -3.73 -3.47 -7.62
CA ALA A 79 -5.15 -3.33 -7.31
C ALA A 79 -5.70 -4.69 -6.88
N LEU A 80 -6.45 -4.70 -5.79
CA LEU A 80 -6.96 -5.95 -5.22
C LEU A 80 -8.48 -5.92 -5.20
N ILE A 81 -9.06 -7.11 -5.21
CA ILE A 81 -10.49 -7.28 -5.02
C ILE A 81 -10.70 -8.18 -3.79
N ASP A 82 -11.73 -7.88 -3.03
CA ASP A 82 -12.16 -8.71 -1.91
C ASP A 82 -12.47 -10.13 -2.42
N VAL A 83 -12.01 -11.13 -1.69
CA VAL A 83 -12.21 -12.54 -2.04
C VAL A 83 -13.69 -12.87 -2.23
N GLU A 84 -14.57 -12.31 -1.40
CA GLU A 84 -16.01 -12.54 -1.52
C GLU A 84 -16.56 -12.01 -2.85
N ASN A 85 -16.09 -10.85 -3.29
CA ASN A 85 -16.49 -10.29 -4.58
C ASN A 85 -15.91 -11.10 -5.74
N ALA A 86 -14.70 -11.63 -5.61
CA ALA A 86 -14.11 -12.51 -6.60
C ALA A 86 -14.91 -13.80 -6.74
N LYS A 87 -15.36 -14.37 -5.61
CA LYS A 87 -16.20 -15.57 -5.59
C LYS A 87 -17.56 -15.31 -6.27
N LYS A 88 -18.14 -14.15 -6.05
CA LYS A 88 -19.42 -13.78 -6.71
C LYS A 88 -19.28 -13.78 -8.22
N TYR A 89 -18.19 -13.24 -8.74
CA TYR A 89 -17.94 -13.24 -10.18
C TYR A 89 -17.80 -14.68 -10.71
N LEU A 90 -17.06 -15.52 -10.01
CA LEU A 90 -16.89 -16.92 -10.39
C LEU A 90 -18.22 -17.66 -10.41
N MET A 91 -19.05 -17.47 -9.40
CA MET A 91 -20.38 -18.08 -9.34
C MET A 91 -21.27 -17.61 -10.48
N HIS A 92 -21.21 -16.33 -10.83
CA HIS A 92 -21.94 -15.76 -11.95
C HIS A 92 -21.52 -16.43 -13.27
N GLN A 93 -20.21 -16.58 -13.50
CA GLN A 93 -19.70 -17.28 -14.68
C GLN A 93 -20.18 -18.73 -14.77
N LEU A 94 -20.16 -19.44 -13.66
CA LEU A 94 -20.62 -20.82 -13.61
C LEU A 94 -22.11 -20.93 -13.93
N SER A 95 -22.92 -19.95 -13.48
CA SER A 95 -24.35 -19.92 -13.80
C SER A 95 -24.60 -19.68 -15.28
N GLU A 96 -23.82 -18.82 -15.92
CA GLU A 96 -23.98 -18.51 -17.34
C GLU A 96 -23.60 -19.69 -18.26
N LYS A 97 -22.71 -20.56 -17.81
CA LYS A 97 -22.25 -21.72 -18.60
C LYS A 97 -23.26 -22.88 -18.61
N LYS A 98 -24.31 -22.77 -17.88
CA LYS A 98 -25.40 -23.72 -17.89
C LYS A 98 -26.38 -23.42 -19.04
#